data_e2240be442e05c4333dcd893ba882800
#
_entry.id   e2240be442e05c4333dcd893ba882800
#
_cell.length_a   1.000
_cell.length_b   1.000
_cell.length_c   1.000
_cell.angle_alpha   90.00
_cell.angle_beta   90.00
_cell.angle_gamma   90.00
#
_symmetry.space_group_name_H-M   'P 1'
#
loop_
_entity.id
_entity.type
_entity.pdbx_description
1 polymer ?
#
loop_
_entity_poly.entity_id
_entity_poly.type
_entity_poly.pdbx_seq_one_letter_code
_entity_poly.pdbx_strand_id
1 'polypeptide(L)'
;RISSVYLGISGKHIQCQNESGVVAINNTEVTDEDIENVIHIARSVPISAERKMLHALPQEYSIDMQEGIKNPLGMSGVRMEARAHIITCSNDMAKNIEKCVQRCGLEVDQLIFTALASCYSVLTDDEKELGVAVLDIGGGTMDITIYINGAQRHSAVIPVAGNQVTGDIAKIFRTPISHAESLKVQYACASSQMASSE
;
A
#
# COMPACT_ATOMS: atom_id res chain seq x y z
N ARG A 1 -2.25 3.23 30.00
CA ARG A 1 -1.47 2.05 29.54
C ARG A 1 -1.93 1.73 28.14
N ILE A 2 -1.01 1.61 27.17
CA ILE A 2 -1.35 1.18 25.80
C ILE A 2 -1.64 -0.31 25.86
N SER A 3 -2.77 -0.75 25.30
CA SER A 3 -3.22 -2.14 25.27
C SER A 3 -3.25 -2.71 23.85
N SER A 4 -3.48 -1.87 22.83
CA SER A 4 -3.57 -2.29 21.44
C SER A 4 -2.82 -1.34 20.49
N VAL A 5 -2.51 -1.81 19.30
CA VAL A 5 -1.74 -1.08 18.29
C VAL A 5 -2.23 -1.40 16.88
N TYR A 6 -2.11 -0.43 15.98
CA TYR A 6 -2.06 -0.68 14.53
C TYR A 6 -0.65 -1.12 14.15
N LEU A 7 -0.53 -2.20 13.41
CA LEU A 7 0.75 -2.80 13.08
C LEU A 7 1.06 -2.65 11.59
N GLY A 8 2.14 -1.92 11.27
CA GLY A 8 2.61 -1.77 9.90
C GLY A 8 3.27 -3.04 9.36
N ILE A 9 2.99 -3.37 8.11
CA ILE A 9 3.62 -4.49 7.40
C ILE A 9 4.02 -4.06 5.99
N SER A 10 5.25 -4.39 5.60
CA SER A 10 5.76 -4.31 4.23
C SER A 10 6.73 -5.47 3.96
N GLY A 11 7.23 -5.57 2.76
CA GLY A 11 8.19 -6.57 2.34
C GLY A 11 7.86 -7.18 0.97
N LYS A 12 8.81 -7.94 0.42
CA LYS A 12 8.69 -8.60 -0.90
C LYS A 12 7.50 -9.56 -1.05
N HIS A 13 6.86 -9.93 0.06
CA HIS A 13 5.68 -10.78 0.09
C HIS A 13 4.36 -10.03 -0.14
N ILE A 14 4.38 -8.70 -0.19
CA ILE A 14 3.22 -7.88 -0.55
C ILE A 14 2.94 -8.03 -2.04
N GLN A 15 1.67 -8.20 -2.38
CA GLN A 15 1.17 -8.23 -3.75
C GLN A 15 -0.05 -7.35 -3.85
N CYS A 16 -0.14 -6.61 -4.96
CA CYS A 16 -1.21 -5.68 -5.24
C CYS A 16 -1.80 -5.98 -6.62
N GLN A 17 -3.12 -5.92 -6.72
CA GLN A 17 -3.85 -6.10 -7.97
C GLN A 17 -5.12 -5.26 -7.96
N ASN A 18 -5.62 -4.90 -9.13
CA ASN A 18 -6.89 -4.21 -9.27
C ASN A 18 -7.95 -5.19 -9.73
N GLU A 19 -9.09 -5.17 -9.06
CA GLU A 19 -10.21 -6.07 -9.32
C GLU A 19 -11.51 -5.29 -9.47
N SER A 20 -12.47 -5.89 -10.16
CA SER A 20 -13.79 -5.31 -10.36
C SER A 20 -14.88 -6.19 -9.79
N GLY A 21 -15.88 -5.57 -9.20
CA GLY A 21 -17.16 -6.18 -8.88
C GLY A 21 -18.26 -5.58 -9.72
N VAL A 22 -19.31 -6.35 -9.99
CA VAL A 22 -20.48 -5.90 -10.77
C VAL A 22 -21.75 -6.35 -10.09
N VAL A 23 -22.71 -5.43 -9.97
CA VAL A 23 -24.06 -5.71 -9.46
C VAL A 23 -25.12 -5.10 -10.37
N ALA A 24 -26.31 -5.71 -10.38
CA ALA A 24 -27.50 -5.08 -10.94
C ALA A 24 -28.08 -4.13 -9.88
N ILE A 25 -28.52 -2.96 -10.32
CA ILE A 25 -29.24 -2.00 -9.47
C ILE A 25 -30.71 -2.43 -9.47
N ASN A 26 -31.18 -2.95 -8.34
CA ASN A 26 -32.53 -3.52 -8.24
C ASN A 26 -33.64 -2.46 -8.08
N ASN A 27 -33.27 -1.29 -7.56
CA ASN A 27 -34.14 -0.13 -7.44
C ASN A 27 -33.80 0.86 -8.57
N THR A 28 -34.62 1.90 -8.73
CA THR A 28 -34.36 2.94 -9.74
C THR A 28 -33.09 3.75 -9.46
N GLU A 29 -32.58 3.70 -8.23
CA GLU A 29 -31.42 4.45 -7.74
C GLU A 29 -30.49 3.54 -6.93
N VAL A 30 -29.21 3.85 -6.97
CA VAL A 30 -28.17 3.15 -6.19
C VAL A 30 -28.36 3.42 -4.70
N THR A 31 -28.37 2.36 -3.93
CA THR A 31 -28.45 2.36 -2.47
C THR A 31 -27.09 2.07 -1.83
N ASP A 32 -26.95 2.32 -0.52
CA ASP A 32 -25.80 1.90 0.26
C ASP A 32 -25.56 0.39 0.19
N GLU A 33 -26.64 -0.40 0.18
CA GLU A 33 -26.56 -1.86 0.05
C GLU A 33 -25.95 -2.29 -1.28
N ASP A 34 -26.30 -1.60 -2.39
CA ASP A 34 -25.71 -1.88 -3.70
C ASP A 34 -24.19 -1.56 -3.70
N ILE A 35 -23.78 -0.46 -3.04
CA ILE A 35 -22.38 -0.07 -2.89
C ILE A 35 -21.61 -1.12 -2.07
N GLU A 36 -22.16 -1.56 -0.93
CA GLU A 36 -21.54 -2.60 -0.11
C GLU A 36 -21.42 -3.91 -0.89
N ASN A 37 -22.46 -4.31 -1.61
CA ASN A 37 -22.50 -5.53 -2.41
C ASN A 37 -21.48 -5.52 -3.55
N VAL A 38 -21.36 -4.43 -4.31
CA VAL A 38 -20.40 -4.35 -5.41
C VAL A 38 -18.97 -4.39 -4.91
N ILE A 39 -18.67 -3.74 -3.79
CA ILE A 39 -17.36 -3.82 -3.14
C ILE A 39 -17.10 -5.22 -2.58
N HIS A 40 -18.09 -5.86 -1.98
CA HIS A 40 -17.98 -7.25 -1.51
C HIS A 40 -17.63 -8.19 -2.66
N ILE A 41 -18.26 -8.04 -3.83
CA ILE A 41 -17.93 -8.83 -5.03
C ILE A 41 -16.51 -8.54 -5.50
N ALA A 42 -16.10 -7.27 -5.58
CA ALA A 42 -14.73 -6.90 -5.96
C ALA A 42 -13.68 -7.48 -4.99
N ARG A 43 -14.02 -7.67 -3.71
CA ARG A 43 -13.16 -8.29 -2.69
C ARG A 43 -13.17 -9.82 -2.74
N SER A 44 -14.16 -10.44 -3.37
CA SER A 44 -14.34 -11.91 -3.41
C SER A 44 -13.42 -12.58 -4.44
N VAL A 45 -12.21 -12.06 -4.59
CA VAL A 45 -11.18 -12.61 -5.48
C VAL A 45 -10.59 -13.89 -4.88
N PRO A 46 -10.33 -14.93 -5.68
CA PRO A 46 -9.61 -16.10 -5.22
C PRO A 46 -8.20 -15.71 -4.76
N ILE A 47 -7.97 -15.75 -3.46
CA ILE A 47 -6.66 -15.52 -2.85
C ILE A 47 -6.11 -16.88 -2.42
N SER A 48 -4.83 -17.17 -2.75
CA SER A 48 -4.16 -18.39 -2.29
C SER A 48 -4.29 -18.54 -0.77
N ALA A 49 -4.45 -19.79 -0.30
CA ALA A 49 -4.55 -20.11 1.14
C ALA A 49 -3.34 -19.65 1.95
N GLU A 50 -2.19 -19.44 1.30
CA GLU A 50 -0.97 -18.93 1.92
C GLU A 50 -0.97 -17.40 2.09
N ARG A 51 -1.99 -16.71 1.59
CA ARG A 51 -2.10 -15.25 1.59
C ARG A 51 -3.34 -14.77 2.35
N LYS A 52 -3.24 -13.55 2.84
CA LYS A 52 -4.35 -12.85 3.49
C LYS A 52 -4.51 -11.46 2.86
N MET A 53 -5.75 -11.03 2.70
CA MET A 53 -6.06 -9.67 2.29
C MET A 53 -5.76 -8.71 3.43
N LEU A 54 -4.99 -7.65 3.15
CA LEU A 54 -4.76 -6.54 4.06
C LEU A 54 -5.79 -5.44 3.84
N HIS A 55 -5.93 -5.02 2.57
CA HIS A 55 -6.80 -3.92 2.17
C HIS A 55 -7.53 -4.23 0.87
N ALA A 56 -8.73 -3.66 0.74
CA ALA A 56 -9.46 -3.53 -0.50
C ALA A 56 -9.97 -2.08 -0.59
N LEU A 57 -9.33 -1.29 -1.40
CA LEU A 57 -9.52 0.16 -1.48
C LEU A 57 -10.34 0.48 -2.72
N PRO A 58 -11.56 1.03 -2.59
CA PRO A 58 -12.33 1.46 -3.75
C PRO A 58 -11.55 2.51 -4.56
N GLN A 59 -11.61 2.39 -5.89
CA GLN A 59 -10.94 3.31 -6.81
C GLN A 59 -11.94 4.23 -7.50
N GLU A 60 -12.93 3.64 -8.14
CA GLU A 60 -13.98 4.34 -8.87
C GLU A 60 -15.17 3.42 -9.09
N TYR A 61 -16.30 4.02 -9.39
CA TYR A 61 -17.50 3.34 -9.79
C TYR A 61 -17.86 3.71 -11.23
N SER A 62 -18.58 2.81 -11.89
CA SER A 62 -19.26 3.11 -13.15
C SER A 62 -20.72 2.65 -13.09
N ILE A 63 -21.60 3.42 -13.71
CA ILE A 63 -23.02 3.11 -13.84
C ILE A 63 -23.36 3.10 -15.32
N ASP A 64 -23.76 1.93 -15.81
CA ASP A 64 -24.04 1.68 -17.22
C ASP A 64 -22.83 2.06 -18.10
N MET A 65 -22.89 3.20 -18.83
CA MET A 65 -21.84 3.71 -19.70
C MET A 65 -21.05 4.88 -19.08
N GLN A 66 -21.38 5.32 -17.86
CA GLN A 66 -20.73 6.44 -17.20
C GLN A 66 -19.64 5.93 -16.25
N GLU A 67 -18.40 6.28 -16.54
CA GLU A 67 -17.22 5.92 -15.75
C GLU A 67 -16.75 7.08 -14.84
N GLY A 68 -15.79 6.79 -13.94
CA GLY A 68 -15.12 7.79 -13.12
C GLY A 68 -15.98 8.38 -11.99
N ILE A 69 -17.02 7.66 -11.57
CA ILE A 69 -17.91 8.09 -10.50
C ILE A 69 -17.21 7.83 -9.15
N LYS A 70 -17.13 8.86 -8.31
CA LYS A 70 -16.55 8.75 -6.96
C LYS A 70 -17.59 8.36 -5.91
N ASN A 71 -18.80 8.91 -6.03
CA ASN A 71 -19.92 8.58 -5.16
C ASN A 71 -21.15 8.24 -6.00
N PRO A 72 -21.52 6.97 -6.11
CA PRO A 72 -22.64 6.52 -6.91
C PRO A 72 -24.00 6.62 -6.21
N LEU A 73 -24.04 6.90 -4.90
CA LEU A 73 -25.26 6.91 -4.08
C LEU A 73 -26.35 7.82 -4.68
N GLY A 74 -27.57 7.29 -4.85
CA GLY A 74 -28.70 8.02 -5.40
C GLY A 74 -28.68 8.22 -6.92
N MET A 75 -27.67 7.72 -7.62
CA MET A 75 -27.65 7.77 -9.08
C MET A 75 -28.56 6.70 -9.68
N SER A 76 -29.24 7.03 -10.78
CA SER A 76 -30.09 6.09 -11.51
C SER A 76 -29.29 5.28 -12.51
N GLY A 77 -29.62 4.00 -12.65
CA GLY A 77 -28.99 3.09 -13.60
C GLY A 77 -29.49 1.65 -13.46
N VAL A 78 -28.97 0.75 -14.28
CA VAL A 78 -29.33 -0.67 -14.30
C VAL A 78 -28.18 -1.54 -13.77
N ARG A 79 -26.93 -1.14 -14.07
CA ARG A 79 -25.73 -1.91 -13.73
C ARG A 79 -24.69 -0.98 -13.10
N MET A 80 -24.17 -1.40 -11.95
CA MET A 80 -23.05 -0.72 -11.30
C MET A 80 -21.83 -1.64 -11.28
N GLU A 81 -20.67 -1.07 -11.59
CA GLU A 81 -19.36 -1.70 -11.42
C GLU A 81 -18.53 -0.88 -10.45
N ALA A 82 -17.77 -1.55 -9.57
CA ALA A 82 -16.77 -0.91 -8.74
C ALA A 82 -15.40 -1.52 -9.03
N ARG A 83 -14.39 -0.67 -9.15
CA ARG A 83 -12.98 -1.08 -9.17
C ARG A 83 -12.38 -0.92 -7.79
N ALA A 84 -11.58 -1.88 -7.35
CA ALA A 84 -10.90 -1.85 -6.07
C ALA A 84 -9.44 -2.27 -6.22
N HIS A 85 -8.56 -1.58 -5.47
CA HIS A 85 -7.16 -1.96 -5.31
C HIS A 85 -7.05 -2.93 -4.15
N ILE A 86 -6.66 -4.17 -4.44
CA ILE A 86 -6.53 -5.25 -3.47
C ILE A 86 -5.07 -5.41 -3.09
N ILE A 87 -4.78 -5.35 -1.79
CA ILE A 87 -3.45 -5.53 -1.23
C ILE A 87 -3.45 -6.78 -0.35
N THR A 88 -2.55 -7.71 -0.64
CA THR A 88 -2.41 -8.98 0.07
C THR A 88 -1.01 -9.18 0.60
N CYS A 89 -0.86 -9.99 1.66
CA CYS A 89 0.42 -10.39 2.22
C CYS A 89 0.49 -11.90 2.47
N SER A 90 1.70 -12.41 2.76
CA SER A 90 1.88 -13.78 3.24
C SER A 90 1.26 -13.96 4.62
N ASN A 91 0.48 -15.03 4.82
CA ASN A 91 -0.09 -15.40 6.12
C ASN A 91 0.98 -15.63 7.18
N ASP A 92 2.08 -16.28 6.81
CA ASP A 92 3.14 -16.62 7.78
C ASP A 92 3.88 -15.36 8.23
N MET A 93 4.16 -14.43 7.32
CA MET A 93 4.81 -13.17 7.66
C MET A 93 3.90 -12.33 8.56
N ALA A 94 2.61 -12.24 8.25
CA ALA A 94 1.63 -11.54 9.08
C ALA A 94 1.57 -12.15 10.49
N LYS A 95 1.40 -13.48 10.60
CA LYS A 95 1.37 -14.17 11.89
C LYS A 95 2.65 -14.00 12.71
N ASN A 96 3.81 -13.99 12.04
CA ASN A 96 5.09 -13.83 12.74
C ASN A 96 5.21 -12.45 13.38
N ILE A 97 4.87 -11.38 12.64
CA ILE A 97 4.95 -10.03 13.18
C ILE A 97 3.88 -9.79 14.26
N GLU A 98 2.64 -10.31 14.08
CA GLU A 98 1.59 -10.26 15.11
C GLU A 98 2.04 -10.94 16.40
N LYS A 99 2.65 -12.14 16.33
CA LYS A 99 3.21 -12.84 17.49
C LYS A 99 4.30 -12.06 18.21
N CYS A 100 5.15 -11.32 17.50
CA CYS A 100 6.16 -10.47 18.12
C CYS A 100 5.51 -9.38 18.98
N VAL A 101 4.46 -8.74 18.50
CA VAL A 101 3.73 -7.69 19.23
C VAL A 101 2.98 -8.29 20.42
N GLN A 102 2.32 -9.44 20.25
CA GLN A 102 1.62 -10.14 21.33
C GLN A 102 2.57 -10.55 22.48
N ARG A 103 3.82 -10.94 22.18
CA ARG A 103 4.84 -11.24 23.20
C ARG A 103 5.23 -10.01 24.03
N CYS A 104 5.00 -8.80 23.52
CA CYS A 104 5.18 -7.55 24.25
C CYS A 104 3.95 -7.20 25.12
N GLY A 105 2.93 -8.07 25.17
CA GLY A 105 1.70 -7.84 25.93
C GLY A 105 0.74 -6.83 25.28
N LEU A 106 0.82 -6.66 23.97
CA LEU A 106 -0.04 -5.78 23.17
C LEU A 106 -0.93 -6.61 22.25
N GLU A 107 -2.13 -6.10 22.01
CA GLU A 107 -3.04 -6.63 20.99
C GLU A 107 -2.85 -5.90 19.66
N VAL A 108 -3.03 -6.61 18.55
CA VAL A 108 -2.99 -6.01 17.19
C VAL A 108 -4.43 -5.79 16.75
N ASP A 109 -4.84 -4.53 16.68
CA ASP A 109 -6.17 -4.15 16.21
C ASP A 109 -6.28 -4.39 14.70
N GLN A 110 -5.28 -3.97 13.94
CA GLN A 110 -5.25 -4.12 12.49
C GLN A 110 -3.83 -4.16 11.95
N LEU A 111 -3.62 -4.97 10.89
CA LEU A 111 -2.44 -4.90 10.05
C LEU A 111 -2.66 -3.85 8.94
N ILE A 112 -1.70 -2.96 8.77
CA ILE A 112 -1.76 -1.88 7.77
C ILE A 112 -0.53 -1.96 6.86
N PHE A 113 -0.74 -1.90 5.55
CA PHE A 113 0.36 -1.75 4.60
C PHE A 113 1.08 -0.42 4.85
N THR A 114 2.39 -0.47 5.14
CA THR A 114 3.17 0.71 5.57
C THR A 114 3.15 1.84 4.56
N ALA A 115 3.25 1.54 3.27
CA ALA A 115 3.19 2.56 2.22
C ALA A 115 1.85 3.32 2.21
N LEU A 116 0.74 2.63 2.53
CA LEU A 116 -0.56 3.29 2.67
C LEU A 116 -0.56 4.25 3.86
N ALA A 117 -0.01 3.83 5.00
CA ALA A 117 0.11 4.68 6.18
C ALA A 117 0.99 5.91 5.91
N SER A 118 2.12 5.75 5.20
CA SER A 118 2.99 6.84 4.78
C SER A 118 2.24 7.84 3.90
N CYS A 119 1.44 7.36 2.93
CA CYS A 119 0.61 8.24 2.09
C CYS A 119 -0.39 9.06 2.89
N TYR A 120 -1.04 8.48 3.89
CA TYR A 120 -1.96 9.22 4.76
C TYR A 120 -1.27 10.31 5.59
N SER A 121 0.01 10.14 5.90
CA SER A 121 0.74 11.12 6.72
C SER A 121 1.33 12.27 5.92
N VAL A 122 1.62 12.09 4.63
CA VAL A 122 2.38 13.08 3.82
C VAL A 122 1.57 13.72 2.70
N LEU A 123 0.49 13.07 2.22
CA LEU A 123 -0.28 13.56 1.09
C LEU A 123 -1.51 14.37 1.51
N THR A 124 -1.71 15.48 0.82
CA THR A 124 -2.98 16.22 0.80
C THR A 124 -3.99 15.57 -0.17
N ASP A 125 -5.26 15.88 -0.03
CA ASP A 125 -6.28 15.37 -0.95
C ASP A 125 -6.13 15.96 -2.36
N ASP A 126 -5.68 17.22 -2.47
CA ASP A 126 -5.39 17.86 -3.76
C ASP A 126 -4.26 17.14 -4.52
N GLU A 127 -3.20 16.73 -3.83
CA GLU A 127 -2.11 15.94 -4.44
C GLU A 127 -2.59 14.58 -4.93
N LYS A 128 -3.43 13.90 -4.16
CA LYS A 128 -4.03 12.63 -4.58
C LYS A 128 -4.92 12.82 -5.81
N GLU A 129 -5.64 13.92 -5.88
CA GLU A 129 -6.52 14.25 -7.01
C GLU A 129 -5.74 14.55 -8.28
N LEU A 130 -4.72 15.40 -8.20
CA LEU A 130 -3.87 15.81 -9.32
C LEU A 130 -3.01 14.65 -9.86
N GLY A 131 -2.74 13.69 -9.02
CA GLY A 131 -1.85 12.56 -9.33
C GLY A 131 -0.47 12.72 -8.71
N VAL A 132 -0.09 11.71 -7.90
CA VAL A 132 1.16 11.73 -7.14
C VAL A 132 1.71 10.31 -6.98
N ALA A 133 3.03 10.19 -7.02
CA ALA A 133 3.74 8.97 -6.62
C ALA A 133 4.48 9.21 -5.30
N VAL A 134 4.26 8.34 -4.33
CA VAL A 134 5.00 8.31 -3.07
C VAL A 134 6.02 7.19 -3.14
N LEU A 135 7.26 7.52 -2.80
CA LEU A 135 8.37 6.58 -2.63
C LEU A 135 8.75 6.55 -1.15
N ASP A 136 8.47 5.45 -0.48
CA ASP A 136 8.89 5.21 0.91
C ASP A 136 10.16 4.35 0.90
N ILE A 137 11.31 4.98 1.12
CA ILE A 137 12.63 4.34 1.01
C ILE A 137 13.12 3.99 2.39
N GLY A 138 12.99 2.72 2.74
CA GLY A 138 13.46 2.18 4.00
C GLY A 138 14.90 1.62 3.96
N GLY A 139 15.22 0.77 4.92
CA GLY A 139 16.49 0.03 4.95
C GLY A 139 16.51 -1.13 3.96
N GLY A 140 15.47 -1.97 3.96
CA GLY A 140 15.40 -3.21 3.16
C GLY A 140 14.50 -3.15 1.93
N THR A 141 13.50 -2.26 1.92
CA THR A 141 12.52 -2.13 0.85
C THR A 141 12.28 -0.67 0.47
N MET A 142 11.90 -0.48 -0.77
CA MET A 142 11.31 0.76 -1.27
C MET A 142 9.88 0.45 -1.67
N ASP A 143 8.93 1.12 -1.04
CA ASP A 143 7.51 0.98 -1.33
C ASP A 143 7.06 2.12 -2.24
N ILE A 144 6.37 1.78 -3.33
CA ILE A 144 5.86 2.73 -4.32
C ILE A 144 4.34 2.71 -4.24
N THR A 145 3.73 3.89 -4.17
CA THR A 145 2.27 4.05 -4.22
C THR A 145 1.92 5.19 -5.16
N ILE A 146 0.99 4.94 -6.08
CA ILE A 146 0.54 5.92 -7.08
C ILE A 146 -0.94 6.21 -6.88
N TYR A 147 -1.26 7.49 -6.72
CA TYR A 147 -2.61 8.03 -6.69
C TYR A 147 -2.91 8.79 -7.99
N ILE A 148 -4.13 8.64 -8.50
CA ILE A 148 -4.66 9.40 -9.64
C ILE A 148 -6.16 9.58 -9.40
N ASN A 149 -6.67 10.79 -9.56
CA ASN A 149 -8.07 11.15 -9.35
C ASN A 149 -8.57 10.80 -7.94
N GLY A 150 -7.72 10.99 -6.92
CA GLY A 150 -8.03 10.72 -5.52
C GLY A 150 -7.94 9.24 -5.11
N ALA A 151 -7.73 8.31 -6.04
CA ALA A 151 -7.73 6.88 -5.78
C ALA A 151 -6.33 6.27 -5.94
N GLN A 152 -6.00 5.29 -5.09
CA GLN A 152 -4.80 4.49 -5.20
C GLN A 152 -4.91 3.54 -6.39
N ARG A 153 -4.08 3.74 -7.42
CA ARG A 153 -4.13 2.99 -8.67
C ARG A 153 -3.11 1.87 -8.74
N HIS A 154 -1.96 2.07 -8.10
CA HIS A 154 -0.88 1.09 -8.12
C HIS A 154 -0.09 1.12 -6.82
N SER A 155 0.41 -0.04 -6.42
CA SER A 155 1.40 -0.18 -5.36
C SER A 155 2.37 -1.30 -5.69
N ALA A 156 3.63 -1.11 -5.33
CA ALA A 156 4.67 -2.10 -5.52
C ALA A 156 5.68 -2.01 -4.37
N VAL A 157 6.31 -3.14 -4.06
CA VAL A 157 7.42 -3.21 -3.11
C VAL A 157 8.66 -3.69 -3.85
N ILE A 158 9.70 -2.88 -3.83
CA ILE A 158 11.00 -3.20 -4.42
C ILE A 158 11.94 -3.59 -3.28
N PRO A 159 12.54 -4.80 -3.27
CA PRO A 159 13.41 -5.28 -2.20
C PRO A 159 14.84 -4.75 -2.34
N VAL A 160 14.99 -3.47 -2.64
CA VAL A 160 16.27 -2.75 -2.76
C VAL A 160 16.09 -1.39 -2.11
N ALA A 161 16.95 -1.08 -1.11
CA ALA A 161 16.89 0.20 -0.40
C ALA A 161 18.22 0.50 0.30
N GLY A 162 18.22 1.27 1.38
CA GLY A 162 19.44 1.78 2.05
C GLY A 162 20.47 0.72 2.42
N ASN A 163 20.05 -0.48 2.82
CA ASN A 163 20.95 -1.59 3.18
C ASN A 163 21.75 -2.13 1.98
N GLN A 164 21.19 -2.03 0.76
CA GLN A 164 21.91 -2.42 -0.44
C GLN A 164 23.10 -1.48 -0.68
N VAL A 165 22.87 -0.18 -0.54
CA VAL A 165 23.96 0.84 -0.64
C VAL A 165 25.03 0.57 0.39
N THR A 166 24.67 0.31 1.65
CA THR A 166 25.62 -0.05 2.72
C THR A 166 26.42 -1.30 2.36
N GLY A 167 25.73 -2.33 1.84
CA GLY A 167 26.38 -3.57 1.42
C GLY A 167 27.37 -3.37 0.27
N ASP A 168 27.03 -2.52 -0.69
CA ASP A 168 27.91 -2.20 -1.83
C ASP A 168 29.15 -1.41 -1.38
N ILE A 169 29.00 -0.43 -0.48
CA ILE A 169 30.12 0.28 0.15
C ILE A 169 31.02 -0.72 0.89
N ALA A 170 30.44 -1.61 1.70
CA ALA A 170 31.21 -2.59 2.46
C ALA A 170 32.05 -3.50 1.55
N LYS A 171 31.50 -3.94 0.42
CA LYS A 171 32.20 -4.78 -0.57
C LYS A 171 33.32 -4.04 -1.29
N ILE A 172 33.02 -2.82 -1.78
CA ILE A 172 33.98 -2.02 -2.56
C ILE A 172 35.16 -1.63 -1.70
N PHE A 173 34.91 -1.14 -0.48
CA PHE A 173 35.98 -0.69 0.43
C PHE A 173 36.53 -1.80 1.34
N ARG A 174 36.01 -3.04 1.22
CA ARG A 174 36.37 -4.20 2.05
C ARG A 174 36.37 -3.87 3.54
N THR A 175 35.30 -3.20 3.99
CA THR A 175 35.14 -2.71 5.37
C THR A 175 33.93 -3.39 6.05
N PRO A 176 33.91 -3.46 7.39
CA PRO A 176 32.73 -3.96 8.11
C PRO A 176 31.44 -3.17 7.78
N ILE A 177 30.30 -3.85 7.79
CA ILE A 177 28.97 -3.26 7.48
C ILE A 177 28.68 -2.03 8.36
N SER A 178 29.03 -2.08 9.65
CA SER A 178 28.84 -0.95 10.57
C SER A 178 29.63 0.29 10.16
N HIS A 179 30.85 0.10 9.68
CA HIS A 179 31.68 1.19 9.19
C HIS A 179 31.15 1.73 7.85
N ALA A 180 30.75 0.83 6.94
CA ALA A 180 30.10 1.20 5.68
C ALA A 180 28.83 2.02 5.90
N GLU A 181 28.01 1.67 6.90
CA GLU A 181 26.83 2.44 7.27
C GLU A 181 27.21 3.85 7.76
N SER A 182 28.24 3.96 8.59
CA SER A 182 28.74 5.26 9.04
C SER A 182 29.24 6.11 7.87
N LEU A 183 29.98 5.53 6.92
CA LEU A 183 30.43 6.22 5.71
C LEU A 183 29.24 6.69 4.85
N LYS A 184 28.24 5.83 4.66
CA LYS A 184 27.03 6.18 3.92
C LYS A 184 26.33 7.38 4.55
N VAL A 185 26.06 7.33 5.86
CA VAL A 185 25.33 8.40 6.57
C VAL A 185 26.10 9.72 6.54
N GLN A 186 27.43 9.67 6.65
CA GLN A 186 28.28 10.86 6.76
C GLN A 186 28.59 11.51 5.41
N TYR A 187 28.82 10.72 4.36
CA TYR A 187 29.39 11.20 3.10
C TYR A 187 28.52 10.94 1.86
N ALA A 188 27.53 10.05 1.92
CA ALA A 188 26.73 9.77 0.74
C ALA A 188 25.82 10.93 0.38
N CYS A 189 25.71 11.21 -0.90
CA CYS A 189 24.78 12.19 -1.45
C CYS A 189 24.12 11.65 -2.73
N ALA A 190 22.93 12.14 -3.04
CA ALA A 190 22.16 11.70 -4.21
C ALA A 190 22.59 12.39 -5.52
N SER A 191 23.43 13.42 -5.46
CA SER A 191 23.89 14.18 -6.62
C SER A 191 25.40 14.21 -6.68
N SER A 192 25.98 13.86 -7.83
CA SER A 192 27.43 13.95 -8.06
C SER A 192 27.97 15.37 -7.91
N GLN A 193 27.14 16.40 -8.09
CA GLN A 193 27.53 17.80 -7.89
C GLN A 193 27.69 18.17 -6.41
N MET A 194 27.06 17.41 -5.50
CA MET A 194 27.17 17.60 -4.05
C MET A 194 28.28 16.74 -3.44
N ALA A 195 28.86 15.83 -4.21
CA ALA A 195 30.01 15.07 -3.75
C ALA A 195 31.20 16.00 -3.64
N SER A 196 31.75 16.21 -2.42
CA SER A 196 32.98 16.95 -2.24
C SER A 196 34.12 16.20 -2.90
N SER A 197 35.01 16.93 -3.57
CA SER A 197 36.17 16.39 -4.28
C SER A 197 37.39 16.20 -3.35
N GLU A 198 37.15 15.94 -2.06
CA GLU A 198 38.19 15.63 -1.09
C GLU A 198 38.40 14.12 -0.91
#